data_402d7ef1f6d53387f9b273996bfd9ddf
#
_entry.id   402d7ef1f6d53387f9b273996bfd9ddf
#
_cell.length_a   1.000
_cell.length_b   1.000
_cell.length_c   1.000
_cell.angle_alpha   90.00
_cell.angle_beta   90.00
_cell.angle_gamma   90.00
#
_symmetry.space_group_name_H-M   'P 1'
#
loop_
_entity.id
_entity.type
_entity.pdbx_description
1 polymer ?
#
loop_
_entity_poly.entity_id
_entity_poly.type
_entity_poly.pdbx_seq_one_letter_code
_entity_poly.pdbx_strand_id
1 'polypeptide(L)'
;NMMFGNYDLERLIQRLQNYRFLERKGNRITLTRFGKIVATHFLSVSKAFLIRDAVLEENKPLQIVTNLEFFDAAYFKYANQIGSSLHVNMPSRVFQGATLDIIFDGESLSQLDVKIRELMLSFASDFLTCACKDSPYCGCAEQKFSEKIIKLRTEALEPEQIVKRLEEKYGISAYQGDVFGYLDNAVRNLDAVELIAKVHSKKGVAEEAKKLKKKVQG
;
A
#
# COMPACT_ATOMS: atom_id res chain seq x y z
N ASN A 1 15.21 13.81 37.67
CA ASN A 1 13.78 13.60 37.87
C ASN A 1 13.03 13.91 36.57
N MET A 2 12.99 12.96 35.67
CA MET A 2 12.03 13.01 34.55
C MET A 2 10.65 12.72 35.15
N MET A 3 9.79 13.73 35.20
CA MET A 3 8.37 13.55 35.45
C MET A 3 7.75 12.83 34.24
N PHE A 4 7.74 11.51 34.26
CA PHE A 4 6.77 10.77 33.51
C PHE A 4 5.42 11.10 34.15
N GLY A 5 4.57 11.86 33.46
CA GLY A 5 3.22 12.12 33.93
C GLY A 5 2.57 10.79 34.32
N ASN A 6 1.77 10.79 35.36
CA ASN A 6 0.99 9.66 35.81
C ASN A 6 0.06 9.20 34.69
N TYR A 7 0.63 8.43 33.76
CA TYR A 7 -0.21 7.62 32.88
C TYR A 7 -0.88 6.61 33.79
N ASP A 8 -2.20 6.73 33.90
CA ASP A 8 -3.00 5.78 34.66
C ASP A 8 -2.83 4.40 34.00
N LEU A 9 -1.86 3.65 34.53
CA LEU A 9 -1.46 2.34 33.97
C LEU A 9 -2.66 1.40 33.87
N GLU A 10 -3.59 1.49 34.85
CA GLU A 10 -4.78 0.66 34.88
C GLU A 10 -5.72 1.01 33.72
N ARG A 11 -5.87 2.31 33.40
CA ARG A 11 -6.64 2.74 32.21
C ARG A 11 -6.01 2.24 30.91
N LEU A 12 -4.69 2.28 30.80
CA LEU A 12 -3.97 1.76 29.63
C LEU A 12 -4.19 0.26 29.48
N ILE A 13 -4.04 -0.49 30.57
CA ILE A 13 -4.29 -1.93 30.60
C ILE A 13 -5.73 -2.22 30.20
N GLN A 14 -6.71 -1.53 30.79
CA GLN A 14 -8.11 -1.71 30.46
C GLN A 14 -8.41 -1.42 28.99
N ARG A 15 -7.81 -0.36 28.42
CA ARG A 15 -7.93 -0.04 27.00
C ARG A 15 -7.37 -1.14 26.11
N LEU A 16 -6.20 -1.69 26.44
CA LEU A 16 -5.59 -2.80 25.71
C LEU A 16 -6.38 -4.12 25.85
N GLN A 17 -7.05 -4.32 26.99
CA GLN A 17 -7.98 -5.44 27.19
C GLN A 17 -9.25 -5.26 26.32
N ASN A 18 -9.81 -4.04 26.26
CA ASN A 18 -10.96 -3.74 25.41
C ASN A 18 -10.62 -3.97 23.92
N TYR A 19 -9.38 -3.69 23.50
CA TYR A 19 -8.87 -4.00 22.17
C TYR A 19 -8.56 -5.48 21.96
N ARG A 20 -8.73 -6.33 22.99
CA ARG A 20 -8.38 -7.75 22.99
C ARG A 20 -6.90 -8.03 22.70
N PHE A 21 -6.01 -7.09 22.98
CA PHE A 21 -4.57 -7.32 22.93
C PHE A 21 -4.05 -7.99 24.19
N LEU A 22 -4.68 -7.72 25.33
CA LEU A 22 -4.38 -8.30 26.63
C LEU A 22 -5.57 -9.10 27.16
N GLU A 23 -5.29 -10.12 27.93
CA GLU A 23 -6.25 -10.86 28.73
C GLU A 23 -5.78 -10.97 30.19
N ARG A 24 -6.73 -10.93 31.13
CA ARG A 24 -6.43 -11.14 32.55
C ARG A 24 -6.80 -12.58 32.92
N LYS A 25 -5.83 -13.34 33.45
CA LYS A 25 -6.01 -14.69 33.97
C LYS A 25 -5.64 -14.68 35.47
N GLY A 26 -6.65 -14.54 36.33
CA GLY A 26 -6.45 -14.31 37.76
C GLY A 26 -5.70 -12.98 37.97
N ASN A 27 -4.55 -13.04 38.64
CA ASN A 27 -3.71 -11.87 38.94
C ASN A 27 -2.66 -11.57 37.86
N ARG A 28 -2.64 -12.34 36.77
CA ARG A 28 -1.66 -12.15 35.69
C ARG A 28 -2.32 -11.51 34.47
N ILE A 29 -1.59 -10.59 33.83
CA ILE A 29 -1.96 -9.98 32.55
C ILE A 29 -1.05 -10.60 31.50
N THR A 30 -1.64 -11.12 30.44
CA THR A 30 -0.92 -11.77 29.33
C THR A 30 -1.38 -11.26 28.01
N LEU A 31 -0.51 -11.32 26.99
CA LEU A 31 -0.89 -11.05 25.61
C LEU A 31 -1.83 -12.13 25.09
N THR A 32 -2.90 -11.72 24.44
CA THR A 32 -3.71 -12.63 23.62
C THR A 32 -2.90 -13.09 22.40
N ARG A 33 -3.37 -14.09 21.67
CA ARG A 33 -2.76 -14.48 20.38
C ARG A 33 -2.72 -13.30 19.40
N PHE A 34 -3.82 -12.54 19.31
CA PHE A 34 -3.89 -11.33 18.48
C PHE A 34 -2.91 -10.26 18.96
N GLY A 35 -2.90 -9.95 20.26
CA GLY A 35 -1.97 -8.98 20.85
C GLY A 35 -0.50 -9.36 20.63
N LYS A 36 -0.16 -10.65 20.66
CA LYS A 36 1.19 -11.13 20.38
C LYS A 36 1.59 -10.83 18.91
N ILE A 37 0.71 -11.06 17.95
CA ILE A 37 0.97 -10.75 16.54
C ILE A 37 1.20 -9.25 16.37
N VAL A 38 0.31 -8.42 16.93
CA VAL A 38 0.42 -6.95 16.86
C VAL A 38 1.76 -6.47 17.39
N ALA A 39 2.19 -6.98 18.55
CA ALA A 39 3.47 -6.63 19.15
C ALA A 39 4.68 -7.12 18.32
N THR A 40 4.63 -8.35 17.82
CA THR A 40 5.74 -8.97 17.05
C THR A 40 5.95 -8.27 15.71
N HIS A 41 4.87 -7.82 15.06
CA HIS A 41 4.93 -7.13 13.75
C HIS A 41 4.97 -5.60 13.88
N PHE A 42 5.07 -5.08 15.09
CA PHE A 42 5.09 -3.62 15.35
C PHE A 42 3.91 -2.87 14.70
N LEU A 43 2.74 -3.50 14.67
CA LEU A 43 1.55 -2.90 14.06
C LEU A 43 1.01 -1.78 14.97
N SER A 44 0.66 -0.65 14.38
CA SER A 44 -0.17 0.32 15.08
C SER A 44 -1.57 -0.26 15.37
N VAL A 45 -2.25 0.26 16.37
CA VAL A 45 -3.61 -0.17 16.73
C VAL A 45 -4.56 -0.08 15.54
N SER A 46 -4.47 1.01 14.77
CA SER A 46 -5.30 1.23 13.57
C SER A 46 -5.00 0.20 12.48
N LYS A 47 -3.72 -0.04 12.15
CA LYS A 47 -3.34 -1.07 11.18
C LYS A 47 -3.79 -2.46 11.61
N ALA A 48 -3.66 -2.81 12.89
CA ALA A 48 -4.09 -4.09 13.40
C ALA A 48 -5.60 -4.33 13.23
N PHE A 49 -6.41 -3.30 13.47
CA PHE A 49 -7.86 -3.38 13.28
C PHE A 49 -8.25 -3.41 11.80
N LEU A 50 -7.62 -2.61 10.95
CA LEU A 50 -7.85 -2.66 9.51
C LEU A 50 -7.58 -4.06 8.95
N ILE A 51 -6.46 -4.70 9.34
CA ILE A 51 -6.16 -6.07 8.92
C ILE A 51 -7.22 -7.03 9.47
N ARG A 52 -7.55 -6.95 10.76
CA ARG A 52 -8.53 -7.84 11.40
C ARG A 52 -9.88 -7.76 10.70
N ASP A 53 -10.38 -6.55 10.49
CA ASP A 53 -11.71 -6.33 9.92
C ASP A 53 -11.76 -6.81 8.47
N ALA A 54 -10.75 -6.48 7.67
CA ALA A 54 -10.62 -6.97 6.29
C ALA A 54 -10.49 -8.52 6.22
N VAL A 55 -9.78 -9.13 7.18
CA VAL A 55 -9.70 -10.60 7.30
C VAL A 55 -11.06 -11.20 7.66
N LEU A 56 -11.82 -10.58 8.55
CA LEU A 56 -13.16 -11.05 8.92
C LEU A 56 -14.15 -10.99 7.74
N GLU A 57 -14.02 -9.96 6.90
CA GLU A 57 -14.76 -9.77 5.65
C GLU A 57 -14.26 -10.68 4.50
N GLU A 58 -13.22 -11.47 4.75
CA GLU A 58 -12.59 -12.38 3.77
C GLU A 58 -12.04 -11.66 2.52
N ASN A 59 -11.59 -10.42 2.70
CA ASN A 59 -10.97 -9.66 1.63
C ASN A 59 -9.67 -10.33 1.15
N LYS A 60 -9.33 -10.15 -0.12
CA LYS A 60 -8.11 -10.73 -0.71
C LYS A 60 -6.85 -10.16 -0.05
N PRO A 61 -5.87 -10.97 0.34
CA PRO A 61 -4.64 -10.50 0.99
C PRO A 61 -3.90 -9.41 0.22
N LEU A 62 -3.88 -9.47 -1.11
CA LEU A 62 -3.30 -8.43 -1.95
C LEU A 62 -3.98 -7.08 -1.73
N GLN A 63 -5.31 -7.03 -1.71
CA GLN A 63 -6.08 -5.82 -1.44
C GLN A 63 -5.87 -5.30 -0.03
N ILE A 64 -5.82 -6.22 0.97
CA ILE A 64 -5.55 -5.83 2.36
C ILE A 64 -4.21 -5.10 2.44
N VAL A 65 -3.14 -5.68 1.88
CA VAL A 65 -1.80 -5.12 1.98
C VAL A 65 -1.67 -3.79 1.25
N THR A 66 -2.24 -3.68 0.06
CA THR A 66 -2.20 -2.44 -0.73
C THR A 66 -3.09 -1.33 -0.15
N ASN A 67 -4.11 -1.66 0.64
CA ASN A 67 -4.87 -0.67 1.41
C ASN A 67 -4.14 -0.16 2.67
N LEU A 68 -3.18 -0.94 3.19
CA LEU A 68 -2.41 -0.53 4.36
C LEU A 68 -1.29 0.45 4.01
N GLU A 69 -0.75 0.34 2.80
CA GLU A 69 0.40 1.12 2.36
C GLU A 69 0.44 1.21 0.83
N PHE A 70 0.44 2.43 0.31
CA PHE A 70 0.63 2.67 -1.12
C PHE A 70 2.10 2.87 -1.45
N PHE A 71 2.48 2.47 -2.65
CA PHE A 71 3.76 2.86 -3.22
C PHE A 71 3.65 4.27 -3.80
N ASP A 72 4.24 5.25 -3.14
CA ASP A 72 4.15 6.68 -3.49
C ASP A 72 5.42 7.24 -4.16
N ALA A 73 6.52 6.47 -4.15
CA ALA A 73 7.81 6.86 -4.74
C ALA A 73 7.85 6.65 -6.27
N ALA A 74 6.80 7.12 -6.94
CA ALA A 74 6.64 7.06 -8.40
C ALA A 74 6.72 8.45 -9.01
N TYR A 75 7.55 8.61 -10.06
CA TYR A 75 7.85 9.90 -10.67
C TYR A 75 7.67 9.83 -12.19
N PHE A 76 7.02 10.83 -12.79
CA PHE A 76 7.01 10.94 -14.24
C PHE A 76 8.40 11.36 -14.76
N LYS A 77 8.99 10.50 -15.58
CA LYS A 77 10.29 10.76 -16.22
C LYS A 77 10.28 12.04 -17.07
N TYR A 78 9.16 12.34 -17.67
CA TYR A 78 8.98 13.44 -18.61
C TYR A 78 8.31 14.67 -18.00
N ALA A 79 8.25 14.78 -16.66
CA ALA A 79 7.55 15.89 -15.98
C ALA A 79 8.00 17.28 -16.48
N ASN A 80 9.31 17.50 -16.66
CA ASN A 80 9.84 18.77 -17.17
C ASN A 80 9.41 19.05 -18.60
N GLN A 81 9.38 18.04 -19.48
CA GLN A 81 8.93 18.23 -20.86
C GLN A 81 7.43 18.52 -20.93
N ILE A 82 6.63 17.82 -20.14
CA ILE A 82 5.20 18.04 -20.01
C ILE A 82 4.95 19.48 -19.51
N GLY A 83 5.61 19.87 -18.42
CA GLY A 83 5.50 21.22 -17.88
C GLY A 83 5.86 22.31 -18.88
N SER A 84 6.93 22.11 -19.65
CA SER A 84 7.34 23.05 -20.72
C SER A 84 6.33 23.10 -21.86
N SER A 85 5.78 21.97 -22.30
CA SER A 85 4.80 21.91 -23.39
C SER A 85 3.47 22.57 -23.03
N LEU A 86 3.04 22.41 -21.79
CA LEU A 86 1.76 22.93 -21.29
C LEU A 86 1.90 24.30 -20.59
N HIS A 87 3.11 24.84 -20.47
CA HIS A 87 3.41 26.08 -19.73
C HIS A 87 2.94 26.04 -18.26
N VAL A 88 3.06 24.88 -17.60
CA VAL A 88 2.67 24.66 -16.21
C VAL A 88 3.83 24.13 -15.38
N ASN A 89 3.78 24.36 -14.07
CA ASN A 89 4.71 23.72 -13.13
C ASN A 89 4.17 22.32 -12.81
N MET A 90 4.64 21.32 -13.55
CA MET A 90 4.21 19.94 -13.35
C MET A 90 5.00 19.29 -12.21
N PRO A 91 4.34 18.79 -11.15
CA PRO A 91 5.01 17.97 -10.15
C PRO A 91 5.58 16.70 -10.76
N SER A 92 6.75 16.28 -10.29
CA SER A 92 7.35 15.03 -10.76
C SER A 92 6.65 13.79 -10.20
N ARG A 93 6.07 13.87 -9.00
CA ARG A 93 5.33 12.75 -8.39
C ARG A 93 4.03 12.46 -9.11
N VAL A 94 3.81 11.18 -9.42
CA VAL A 94 2.67 10.72 -10.23
C VAL A 94 1.33 10.97 -9.53
N PHE A 95 1.25 10.66 -8.23
CA PHE A 95 0.00 10.74 -7.46
C PHE A 95 -0.17 12.08 -6.72
N GLN A 96 0.22 13.16 -7.36
CA GLN A 96 -0.09 14.52 -6.89
C GLN A 96 -1.24 15.09 -7.71
N GLY A 97 -2.13 15.84 -7.05
CA GLY A 97 -3.36 16.36 -7.65
C GLY A 97 -3.16 16.99 -9.01
N ALA A 98 -2.23 17.96 -9.12
CA ALA A 98 -1.96 18.64 -10.38
C ALA A 98 -1.50 17.71 -11.51
N THR A 99 -0.80 16.62 -11.20
CA THR A 99 -0.38 15.63 -12.18
C THR A 99 -1.59 14.83 -12.70
N LEU A 100 -2.45 14.41 -11.80
CA LEU A 100 -3.66 13.67 -12.17
C LEU A 100 -4.62 14.52 -12.98
N ASP A 101 -4.75 15.81 -12.68
CA ASP A 101 -5.57 16.76 -13.45
C ASP A 101 -5.13 16.82 -14.91
N ILE A 102 -3.82 16.94 -15.15
CA ILE A 102 -3.25 16.99 -16.51
C ILE A 102 -3.55 15.69 -17.28
N ILE A 103 -3.42 14.55 -16.61
CA ILE A 103 -3.66 13.22 -17.25
C ILE A 103 -5.16 13.03 -17.56
N PHE A 104 -6.03 13.61 -16.74
CA PHE A 104 -7.48 13.55 -16.96
C PHE A 104 -7.99 14.54 -18.00
N ASP A 105 -7.22 15.61 -18.29
CA ASP A 105 -7.58 16.61 -19.27
C ASP A 105 -7.13 16.20 -20.68
N GLY A 106 -8.07 15.73 -21.48
CA GLY A 106 -7.81 15.29 -22.87
C GLY A 106 -7.27 16.39 -23.78
N GLU A 107 -7.58 17.68 -23.52
CA GLU A 107 -7.05 18.79 -24.27
C GLU A 107 -5.55 18.99 -24.01
N SER A 108 -5.16 18.97 -22.72
CA SER A 108 -3.75 19.00 -22.32
C SER A 108 -2.97 17.84 -22.91
N LEU A 109 -3.52 16.61 -22.86
CA LEU A 109 -2.87 15.44 -23.45
C LEU A 109 -2.64 15.57 -24.97
N SER A 110 -3.55 16.25 -25.68
CA SER A 110 -3.43 16.42 -27.14
C SER A 110 -2.26 17.30 -27.57
N GLN A 111 -1.78 18.18 -26.67
CA GLN A 111 -0.66 19.10 -26.91
C GLN A 111 0.71 18.45 -26.68
N LEU A 112 0.76 17.27 -26.10
CA LEU A 112 2.00 16.58 -25.77
C LEU A 112 2.59 15.83 -26.97
N ASP A 113 3.91 15.60 -26.92
CA ASP A 113 4.58 14.68 -27.84
C ASP A 113 3.88 13.32 -27.86
N VAL A 114 3.81 12.71 -29.05
CA VAL A 114 3.08 11.45 -29.29
C VAL A 114 3.51 10.37 -28.31
N LYS A 115 4.82 10.19 -28.11
CA LYS A 115 5.34 9.16 -27.22
C LYS A 115 4.94 9.41 -25.75
N ILE A 116 5.05 10.65 -25.29
CA ILE A 116 4.67 11.02 -23.91
C ILE A 116 3.17 10.80 -23.72
N ARG A 117 2.35 11.24 -24.68
CA ARG A 117 0.91 11.04 -24.66
C ARG A 117 0.53 9.55 -24.58
N GLU A 118 1.15 8.69 -25.37
CA GLU A 118 0.88 7.26 -25.34
C GLU A 118 1.21 6.64 -23.97
N LEU A 119 2.31 7.04 -23.33
CA LEU A 119 2.68 6.59 -22.00
C LEU A 119 1.65 7.06 -20.95
N MET A 120 1.22 8.31 -21.00
CA MET A 120 0.21 8.85 -20.09
C MET A 120 -1.16 8.20 -20.30
N LEU A 121 -1.58 7.93 -21.55
CA LEU A 121 -2.81 7.21 -21.85
C LEU A 121 -2.75 5.76 -21.35
N SER A 122 -1.59 5.10 -21.48
CA SER A 122 -1.39 3.76 -20.94
C SER A 122 -1.51 3.75 -19.40
N PHE A 123 -0.95 4.75 -18.73
CA PHE A 123 -1.11 4.92 -17.29
C PHE A 123 -2.58 5.16 -16.91
N ALA A 124 -3.26 6.09 -17.57
CA ALA A 124 -4.66 6.40 -17.31
C ALA A 124 -5.56 5.17 -17.49
N SER A 125 -5.37 4.43 -18.59
CA SER A 125 -6.13 3.20 -18.89
C SER A 125 -5.99 2.14 -17.80
N ASP A 126 -4.77 1.93 -17.28
CA ASP A 126 -4.53 0.86 -16.31
C ASP A 126 -4.92 1.26 -14.87
N PHE A 127 -4.79 2.52 -14.51
CA PHE A 127 -4.91 2.95 -13.11
C PHE A 127 -6.06 3.91 -12.81
N LEU A 128 -6.46 4.77 -13.76
CA LEU A 128 -7.45 5.82 -13.50
C LEU A 128 -8.89 5.43 -13.87
N THR A 129 -9.17 4.15 -14.01
CA THR A 129 -10.48 3.62 -14.39
C THR A 129 -11.30 3.15 -13.19
N CYS A 130 -11.66 4.04 -12.26
CA CYS A 130 -12.57 3.72 -11.17
C CYS A 130 -13.90 4.48 -11.32
N ALA A 131 -14.97 3.95 -10.71
CA ALA A 131 -16.30 4.56 -10.69
C ALA A 131 -16.55 5.40 -9.42
N CYS A 132 -15.49 5.77 -8.69
CA CYS A 132 -15.62 6.56 -7.47
C CYS A 132 -16.02 8.00 -7.79
N LYS A 133 -16.86 8.59 -6.91
CA LYS A 133 -17.26 10.00 -7.04
C LYS A 133 -16.07 10.96 -6.96
N ASP A 134 -15.08 10.62 -6.14
CA ASP A 134 -13.88 11.43 -5.90
C ASP A 134 -12.72 11.04 -6.82
N SER A 135 -13.00 10.36 -7.95
CA SER A 135 -11.98 10.06 -8.95
C SER A 135 -11.48 11.38 -9.58
N PRO A 136 -10.15 11.55 -9.75
CA PRO A 136 -9.06 10.59 -9.58
C PRO A 136 -8.46 10.53 -8.15
N TYR A 137 -9.00 11.27 -7.18
CA TYR A 137 -8.42 11.46 -5.83
C TYR A 137 -8.89 10.45 -4.78
N CYS A 138 -9.56 9.40 -5.19
CA CYS A 138 -10.12 8.38 -4.30
C CYS A 138 -9.10 7.37 -3.74
N GLY A 139 -7.81 7.46 -4.10
CA GLY A 139 -6.77 6.49 -3.72
C GLY A 139 -6.78 5.19 -4.55
N CYS A 140 -7.74 5.01 -5.45
CA CYS A 140 -7.83 3.78 -6.26
C CYS A 140 -6.65 3.62 -7.24
N ALA A 141 -6.12 4.74 -7.73
CA ALA A 141 -4.98 4.72 -8.64
C ALA A 141 -3.71 4.24 -7.94
N GLU A 142 -3.44 4.80 -6.76
CA GLU A 142 -2.33 4.41 -5.89
C GLU A 142 -2.42 2.93 -5.50
N GLN A 143 -3.62 2.46 -5.14
CA GLN A 143 -3.86 1.08 -4.81
C GLN A 143 -3.57 0.15 -5.98
N LYS A 144 -4.15 0.42 -7.16
CA LYS A 144 -3.94 -0.39 -8.37
C LYS A 144 -2.48 -0.40 -8.80
N PHE A 145 -1.79 0.74 -8.69
CA PHE A 145 -0.37 0.85 -8.99
C PHE A 145 0.47 0.01 -8.02
N SER A 146 0.17 0.09 -6.74
CA SER A 146 0.79 -0.73 -5.69
C SER A 146 0.55 -2.23 -5.91
N GLU A 147 -0.67 -2.62 -6.28
CA GLU A 147 -0.98 -3.98 -6.69
C GLU A 147 -0.15 -4.41 -7.92
N LYS A 148 0.06 -3.52 -8.88
CA LYS A 148 0.84 -3.82 -10.09
C LYS A 148 2.29 -4.15 -9.74
N ILE A 149 2.91 -3.42 -8.82
CA ILE A 149 4.28 -3.69 -8.35
C ILE A 149 4.36 -5.09 -7.72
N ILE A 150 3.43 -5.41 -6.81
CA ILE A 150 3.41 -6.74 -6.16
C ILE A 150 3.16 -7.84 -7.20
N LYS A 151 2.25 -7.64 -8.17
CA LYS A 151 1.97 -8.60 -9.24
C LYS A 151 3.20 -8.85 -10.10
N LEU A 152 3.93 -7.81 -10.50
CA LEU A 152 5.18 -7.95 -11.26
C LEU A 152 6.21 -8.77 -10.47
N ARG A 153 6.33 -8.58 -9.16
CA ARG A 153 7.20 -9.41 -8.31
C ARG A 153 6.73 -10.87 -8.28
N THR A 154 5.42 -11.13 -8.25
CA THR A 154 4.90 -12.52 -8.32
C THR A 154 5.14 -13.21 -9.66
N GLU A 155 5.47 -12.45 -10.70
CA GLU A 155 5.96 -12.92 -12.01
C GLU A 155 7.49 -13.15 -12.01
N ALA A 156 8.12 -13.13 -10.83
CA ALA A 156 9.56 -13.29 -10.59
C ALA A 156 10.45 -12.16 -11.17
N LEU A 157 9.89 -10.95 -11.38
CA LEU A 157 10.70 -9.80 -11.76
C LEU A 157 11.44 -9.24 -10.53
N GLU A 158 12.74 -8.99 -10.67
CA GLU A 158 13.51 -8.29 -9.66
C GLU A 158 13.19 -6.78 -9.63
N PRO A 159 13.45 -6.05 -8.53
CA PRO A 159 13.14 -4.62 -8.41
C PRO A 159 13.64 -3.76 -9.57
N GLU A 160 14.84 -4.01 -10.09
CA GLU A 160 15.39 -3.34 -11.26
C GLU A 160 14.53 -3.57 -12.53
N GLN A 161 14.08 -4.82 -12.74
CA GLN A 161 13.23 -5.18 -13.87
C GLN A 161 11.84 -4.57 -13.73
N ILE A 162 11.31 -4.48 -12.50
CA ILE A 162 10.03 -3.80 -12.21
C ILE A 162 10.13 -2.33 -12.60
N VAL A 163 11.17 -1.63 -12.11
CA VAL A 163 11.40 -0.21 -12.46
C VAL A 163 11.46 -0.02 -13.98
N LYS A 164 12.26 -0.84 -14.67
CA LYS A 164 12.37 -0.79 -16.13
C LYS A 164 11.01 -1.01 -16.82
N ARG A 165 10.22 -1.96 -16.35
CA ARG A 165 8.89 -2.23 -16.91
C ARG A 165 7.92 -1.06 -16.72
N LEU A 166 7.96 -0.39 -15.55
CA LEU A 166 7.14 0.78 -15.27
C LEU A 166 7.56 1.97 -16.15
N GLU A 167 8.86 2.16 -16.36
CA GLU A 167 9.38 3.21 -17.22
C GLU A 167 9.00 2.99 -18.70
N GLU A 168 9.19 1.78 -19.21
CA GLU A 168 8.90 1.44 -20.61
C GLU A 168 7.39 1.55 -20.92
N LYS A 169 6.52 1.15 -19.98
CA LYS A 169 5.07 1.10 -20.23
C LYS A 169 4.34 2.40 -19.91
N TYR A 170 4.80 3.15 -18.91
CA TYR A 170 4.07 4.30 -18.37
C TYR A 170 4.90 5.59 -18.30
N GLY A 171 6.18 5.55 -18.64
CA GLY A 171 7.09 6.68 -18.43
C GLY A 171 7.30 7.02 -16.94
N ILE A 172 7.10 6.04 -16.06
CA ILE A 172 7.25 6.21 -14.61
C ILE A 172 8.60 5.68 -14.18
N SER A 173 9.39 6.55 -13.56
CA SER A 173 10.63 6.17 -12.88
C SER A 173 10.37 5.96 -11.39
N ALA A 174 11.11 5.03 -10.80
CA ALA A 174 11.18 4.79 -9.37
C ALA A 174 12.62 4.38 -9.02
N TYR A 175 13.02 4.55 -7.77
CA TYR A 175 14.29 4.00 -7.33
C TYR A 175 14.14 2.51 -6.97
N GLN A 176 15.09 1.72 -7.37
CA GLN A 176 15.12 0.28 -7.09
C GLN A 176 15.02 -0.01 -5.58
N GLY A 177 15.69 0.81 -4.75
CA GLY A 177 15.64 0.72 -3.30
C GLY A 177 14.24 0.96 -2.71
N ASP A 178 13.46 1.88 -3.29
CA ASP A 178 12.09 2.16 -2.85
C ASP A 178 11.16 0.98 -3.19
N VAL A 179 11.32 0.41 -4.39
CA VAL A 179 10.56 -0.80 -4.79
C VAL A 179 10.90 -1.96 -3.87
N PHE A 180 12.20 -2.18 -3.58
CA PHE A 180 12.62 -3.23 -2.64
C PHE A 180 12.03 -3.02 -1.25
N GLY A 181 12.14 -1.80 -0.70
CA GLY A 181 11.59 -1.46 0.62
C GLY A 181 10.08 -1.66 0.70
N TYR A 182 9.35 -1.27 -0.35
CA TYR A 182 7.91 -1.51 -0.44
C TYR A 182 7.56 -3.00 -0.45
N LEU A 183 8.27 -3.81 -1.24
CA LEU A 183 8.05 -5.25 -1.31
C LEU A 183 8.38 -5.95 0.01
N ASP A 184 9.43 -5.53 0.72
CA ASP A 184 9.77 -6.05 2.06
C ASP A 184 8.67 -5.73 3.08
N ASN A 185 8.14 -4.51 3.06
CA ASN A 185 6.99 -4.13 3.89
C ASN A 185 5.73 -4.93 3.52
N ALA A 186 5.47 -5.15 2.23
CA ALA A 186 4.36 -5.98 1.78
C ALA A 186 4.47 -7.42 2.31
N VAL A 187 5.66 -8.01 2.31
CA VAL A 187 5.92 -9.34 2.87
C VAL A 187 5.62 -9.37 4.38
N ARG A 188 6.06 -8.36 5.14
CA ARG A 188 5.77 -8.25 6.59
C ARG A 188 4.28 -8.10 6.86
N ASN A 189 3.59 -7.29 6.07
CA ASN A 189 2.14 -7.11 6.17
C ASN A 189 1.39 -8.41 5.82
N LEU A 190 1.82 -9.15 4.78
CA LEU A 190 1.26 -10.46 4.42
C LEU A 190 1.45 -11.50 5.54
N ASP A 191 2.58 -11.47 6.23
CA ASP A 191 2.81 -12.34 7.38
C ASP A 191 1.84 -12.04 8.52
N ALA A 192 1.62 -10.77 8.82
CA ALA A 192 0.63 -10.34 9.80
C ALA A 192 -0.80 -10.75 9.39
N VAL A 193 -1.18 -10.58 8.11
CA VAL A 193 -2.48 -11.00 7.56
C VAL A 193 -2.66 -12.52 7.73
N GLU A 194 -1.64 -13.33 7.37
CA GLU A 194 -1.65 -14.79 7.52
C GLU A 194 -1.93 -15.19 8.98
N LEU A 195 -1.20 -14.60 9.92
CA LEU A 195 -1.29 -14.95 11.33
C LEU A 195 -2.63 -14.49 11.95
N ILE A 196 -3.09 -13.27 11.62
CA ILE A 196 -4.39 -12.75 12.08
C ILE A 196 -5.53 -13.61 11.52
N ALA A 197 -5.46 -14.00 10.25
CA ALA A 197 -6.43 -14.90 9.64
C ALA A 197 -6.49 -16.27 10.35
N LYS A 198 -5.35 -16.82 10.74
CA LYS A 198 -5.30 -18.06 11.54
C LYS A 198 -5.96 -17.91 12.92
N VAL A 199 -5.73 -16.77 13.60
CA VAL A 199 -6.37 -16.49 14.90
C VAL A 199 -7.88 -16.43 14.79
N HIS A 200 -8.38 -15.89 13.69
CA HIS A 200 -9.82 -15.77 13.42
C HIS A 200 -10.41 -16.94 12.61
N SER A 201 -9.66 -18.05 12.46
CA SER A 201 -10.10 -19.27 11.76
C SER A 201 -10.48 -19.05 10.28
N LYS A 202 -9.96 -17.99 9.64
CA LYS A 202 -10.15 -17.70 8.22
C LYS A 202 -9.09 -18.40 7.38
N LYS A 203 -9.23 -19.72 7.22
CA LYS A 203 -8.23 -20.59 6.57
C LYS A 203 -7.94 -20.18 5.13
N GLY A 204 -8.95 -19.83 4.34
CA GLY A 204 -8.79 -19.41 2.93
C GLY A 204 -7.87 -18.18 2.80
N VAL A 205 -8.16 -17.13 3.57
CA VAL A 205 -7.35 -15.91 3.61
C VAL A 205 -5.91 -16.21 4.07
N ALA A 206 -5.74 -17.05 5.10
CA ALA A 206 -4.43 -17.44 5.62
C ALA A 206 -3.58 -18.17 4.57
N GLU A 207 -4.17 -19.12 3.84
CA GLU A 207 -3.48 -19.86 2.79
C GLU A 207 -3.11 -18.99 1.60
N GLU A 208 -4.02 -18.11 1.18
CA GLU A 208 -3.77 -17.16 0.09
C GLU A 208 -2.66 -16.16 0.46
N ALA A 209 -2.70 -15.59 1.68
CA ALA A 209 -1.65 -14.71 2.19
C ALA A 209 -0.29 -15.40 2.22
N LYS A 210 -0.23 -16.66 2.70
CA LYS A 210 0.99 -17.47 2.71
C LYS A 210 1.54 -17.72 1.31
N LYS A 211 0.67 -18.05 0.35
CA LYS A 211 1.06 -18.27 -1.06
C LYS A 211 1.60 -16.98 -1.69
N LEU A 212 0.90 -15.87 -1.50
CA LEU A 212 1.31 -14.58 -2.02
C LEU A 212 2.64 -14.13 -1.41
N LYS A 213 2.80 -14.26 -0.09
CA LYS A 213 4.06 -13.94 0.62
C LYS A 213 5.25 -14.67 0.00
N LYS A 214 5.14 -15.98 -0.21
CA LYS A 214 6.21 -16.78 -0.82
C LYS A 214 6.59 -16.30 -2.21
N LYS A 215 5.59 -15.93 -3.05
CA LYS A 215 5.85 -15.43 -4.40
C LYS A 215 6.51 -14.06 -4.42
N VAL A 216 6.24 -13.21 -3.42
CA VAL A 216 6.84 -11.88 -3.30
C VAL A 216 8.26 -11.95 -2.76
N GLN A 217 8.54 -12.93 -1.90
CA GLN A 217 9.90 -13.18 -1.37
C GLN A 217 10.87 -13.68 -2.43
N GLY A 218 10.41 -14.41 -3.42
CA GLY A 218 11.21 -15.04 -4.47
C GLY A 218 11.46 -16.49 -4.19
#